data_36ba0b990fc711d96d2dfedf9d4866ae
#
_entry.id   36ba0b990fc711d96d2dfedf9d4866ae
#
_cell.length_a   1.000
_cell.length_b   1.000
_cell.length_c   1.000
_cell.angle_alpha   90.00
_cell.angle_beta   90.00
_cell.angle_gamma   90.00
#
_symmetry.space_group_name_H-M   'P 1'
#
loop_
_entity.id
_entity.type
_entity.pdbx_description
1 polymer ?
#
loop_
_entity_poly.entity_id
_entity_poly.type
_entity_poly.pdbx_seq_one_letter_code
_entity_poly.pdbx_strand_id
1 'polypeptide(L)'
;MTARACRGSVATKHLAAFGAMTVVGALALTGCSDDSPKSASPSVSGTGKAPLHDELPGSVKKAGVIKVGSDMLYPPMEFVRNGRPTGVDPDLAAVLGRQLGVEFQFGNNAFDTLLTGLRAKHYDVVMSSMTDTKDRQEGLDPSTGEKIGEGIDFVDYFKAGTSVMVKKGNPEGVKTPADLCGKKVAVQSGSTAYDLLQAQKCDEPIDIEIFDTHDQAQARLKSGAVAADVADYPVVAYAVKTAGGGKDFETVGEQLNAGPYGIAVLASNTGLRDALQAALNASIRDGSYGKVLDKWNVGEGAVTDAVINSGT
;
A
#
# COMPACT_ATOMS: atom_id res chain seq x y z
N MET A 1 6.93 -24.66 -54.80
CA MET A 1 8.30 -24.99 -55.18
C MET A 1 9.11 -24.92 -53.89
N THR A 2 9.35 -26.07 -53.43
CA THR A 2 10.55 -26.79 -52.99
C THR A 2 11.11 -26.40 -51.66
N ALA A 3 10.89 -27.35 -50.78
CA ALA A 3 11.51 -27.68 -49.51
C ALA A 3 13.04 -27.82 -49.59
N ARG A 4 13.72 -27.67 -48.43
CA ARG A 4 14.75 -28.66 -48.04
C ARG A 4 15.04 -28.62 -46.53
N ALA A 5 14.82 -29.76 -45.93
CA ALA A 5 15.30 -30.19 -44.63
C ALA A 5 16.78 -30.64 -44.72
N CYS A 6 17.54 -30.54 -43.65
CA CYS A 6 18.69 -31.42 -43.41
C CYS A 6 18.75 -31.84 -41.94
N ARG A 7 18.61 -33.15 -41.77
CA ARG A 7 18.94 -33.94 -40.57
C ARG A 7 20.44 -34.16 -40.47
N GLY A 8 20.94 -34.38 -39.26
CA GLY A 8 22.26 -34.92 -39.00
C GLY A 8 22.39 -35.40 -37.55
N SER A 9 22.09 -36.68 -37.34
CA SER A 9 22.38 -37.49 -36.16
C SER A 9 23.79 -38.06 -36.29
N VAL A 10 24.55 -38.20 -35.20
CA VAL A 10 25.37 -39.40 -34.92
C VAL A 10 25.75 -39.51 -33.46
N ALA A 11 25.44 -40.67 -32.89
CA ALA A 11 25.84 -41.16 -31.58
C ALA A 11 27.23 -41.87 -31.70
N THR A 12 28.00 -41.86 -30.62
CA THR A 12 28.99 -42.93 -30.41
C THR A 12 29.15 -43.26 -28.93
N LYS A 13 28.99 -44.51 -28.61
CA LYS A 13 29.24 -45.18 -27.33
C LYS A 13 30.71 -45.53 -27.23
N HIS A 14 31.29 -45.52 -26.04
CA HIS A 14 32.38 -46.45 -25.66
C HIS A 14 32.22 -46.91 -24.21
N LEU A 15 32.19 -48.22 -24.06
CA LEU A 15 32.29 -49.02 -22.83
C LEU A 15 33.77 -49.33 -22.56
N ALA A 16 34.16 -49.43 -21.28
CA ALA A 16 35.12 -50.41 -20.68
C ALA A 16 35.28 -50.02 -19.22
N ALA A 17 34.99 -50.73 -18.22
CA ALA A 17 35.23 -52.10 -17.73
C ALA A 17 36.35 -52.15 -16.65
N PHE A 18 35.92 -52.65 -15.46
CA PHE A 18 36.67 -53.39 -14.41
C PHE A 18 37.65 -52.68 -13.45
N GLY A 19 37.38 -52.90 -12.16
CA GLY A 19 38.30 -52.78 -11.05
C GLY A 19 37.61 -52.90 -9.71
N ALA A 20 37.38 -54.09 -9.22
CA ALA A 20 36.88 -54.35 -7.85
C ALA A 20 38.00 -54.23 -6.83
N MET A 21 37.72 -53.52 -5.71
CA MET A 21 38.52 -53.69 -4.48
C MET A 21 37.60 -53.42 -3.28
N THR A 22 37.29 -54.45 -2.54
CA THR A 22 36.57 -54.44 -1.27
C THR A 22 37.44 -53.93 -0.15
N VAL A 23 36.98 -52.92 0.61
CA VAL A 23 37.41 -52.64 1.96
C VAL A 23 36.18 -52.42 2.85
N VAL A 24 36.06 -53.29 3.84
CA VAL A 24 35.06 -53.21 4.93
C VAL A 24 35.49 -52.11 5.90
N GLY A 25 34.61 -51.17 6.24
CA GLY A 25 34.87 -50.14 7.24
C GLY A 25 33.56 -49.51 7.71
N ALA A 26 33.16 -49.89 8.89
CA ALA A 26 32.29 -49.28 9.93
C ALA A 26 31.26 -48.18 9.52
N LEU A 27 30.01 -48.52 9.85
CA LEU A 27 28.84 -47.61 9.89
C LEU A 27 29.07 -46.44 10.87
N ALA A 28 28.95 -45.24 10.33
CA ALA A 28 28.52 -44.07 11.11
C ALA A 28 27.33 -43.48 10.33
N LEU A 29 26.13 -43.60 10.90
CA LEU A 29 24.90 -42.97 10.44
C LEU A 29 25.01 -41.44 10.77
N THR A 30 25.40 -40.64 9.81
CA THR A 30 25.14 -39.21 9.87
C THR A 30 23.98 -38.91 8.95
N GLY A 31 22.84 -38.58 9.55
CA GLY A 31 21.64 -38.11 8.87
C GLY A 31 21.95 -36.84 8.09
N CYS A 32 21.75 -36.86 6.78
CA CYS A 32 21.63 -35.66 5.96
C CYS A 32 20.29 -35.01 6.29
N SER A 33 20.35 -33.92 7.06
CA SER A 33 19.25 -32.99 7.16
C SER A 33 19.26 -32.16 5.88
N ASP A 34 18.18 -32.23 5.12
CA ASP A 34 17.86 -31.29 4.05
C ASP A 34 17.59 -29.92 4.69
N ASP A 35 18.60 -29.08 4.77
CA ASP A 35 18.46 -27.68 5.14
C ASP A 35 18.05 -26.86 3.89
N SER A 36 16.76 -26.89 3.60
CA SER A 36 16.14 -25.80 2.85
C SER A 36 16.13 -24.57 3.76
N PRO A 37 16.58 -23.38 3.30
CA PRO A 37 16.57 -22.18 4.15
C PRO A 37 15.10 -21.78 4.38
N LYS A 38 14.55 -22.16 5.55
CA LYS A 38 13.34 -21.55 6.08
C LYS A 38 13.64 -20.09 6.29
N SER A 39 12.92 -19.24 5.54
CA SER A 39 12.85 -17.80 5.74
C SER A 39 12.59 -17.53 7.24
N ALA A 40 13.63 -17.08 7.94
CA ALA A 40 13.51 -16.69 9.32
C ALA A 40 12.79 -15.35 9.39
N SER A 41 11.50 -15.38 9.64
CA SER A 41 10.80 -14.23 10.22
C SER A 41 11.46 -13.92 11.57
N PRO A 42 11.73 -12.66 11.92
CA PRO A 42 12.26 -12.32 13.22
C PRO A 42 11.23 -12.71 14.29
N SER A 43 11.45 -13.82 14.97
CA SER A 43 10.68 -14.19 16.15
C SER A 43 10.92 -13.15 17.23
N VAL A 44 9.88 -12.43 17.61
CA VAL A 44 9.86 -11.54 18.77
C VAL A 44 9.94 -12.44 20.02
N SER A 45 11.14 -12.74 20.47
CA SER A 45 11.39 -13.43 21.75
C SER A 45 11.31 -12.42 22.89
N GLY A 46 10.10 -11.97 23.20
CA GLY A 46 9.76 -11.30 24.45
C GLY A 46 8.86 -12.23 25.26
N THR A 47 9.29 -12.69 26.42
CA THR A 47 8.54 -13.60 27.30
C THR A 47 7.39 -12.90 28.06
N GLY A 48 6.91 -11.76 27.58
CA GLY A 48 5.73 -11.03 28.07
C GLY A 48 4.63 -10.98 27.03
N LYS A 49 3.39 -11.19 27.46
CA LYS A 49 2.20 -10.97 26.65
C LYS A 49 2.22 -9.51 26.13
N ALA A 50 1.92 -9.29 24.83
CA ALA A 50 1.85 -7.94 24.29
C ALA A 50 0.83 -7.09 25.07
N PRO A 51 1.12 -5.80 25.30
CA PRO A 51 0.35 -4.98 26.25
C PRO A 51 -1.15 -4.94 26.00
N LEU A 52 -1.58 -4.97 24.74
CA LEU A 52 -2.97 -4.83 24.33
C LEU A 52 -3.54 -6.10 23.67
N HIS A 53 -2.88 -7.25 23.86
CA HIS A 53 -3.35 -8.51 23.26
C HIS A 53 -4.77 -8.88 23.69
N ASP A 54 -5.14 -8.55 24.93
CA ASP A 54 -6.46 -8.88 25.49
C ASP A 54 -7.59 -8.05 24.88
N GLU A 55 -7.29 -6.89 24.31
CA GLU A 55 -8.25 -6.02 23.62
C GLU A 55 -8.73 -6.60 22.29
N LEU A 56 -7.97 -7.52 21.68
CA LEU A 56 -8.31 -8.11 20.39
C LEU A 56 -9.55 -9.03 20.47
N PRO A 57 -10.38 -9.08 19.41
CA PRO A 57 -11.40 -10.10 19.25
C PRO A 57 -10.82 -11.52 19.33
N GLY A 58 -11.59 -12.45 19.91
CA GLY A 58 -11.14 -13.84 20.09
C GLY A 58 -10.72 -14.55 18.82
N SER A 59 -11.35 -14.24 17.69
CA SER A 59 -10.96 -14.75 16.36
C SER A 59 -9.57 -14.31 15.93
N VAL A 60 -9.26 -13.01 16.12
CA VAL A 60 -7.96 -12.43 15.76
C VAL A 60 -6.86 -12.97 16.70
N LYS A 61 -7.13 -13.04 18.02
CA LYS A 61 -6.21 -13.68 18.98
C LYS A 61 -5.86 -15.10 18.59
N LYS A 62 -6.85 -15.86 18.17
CA LYS A 62 -6.65 -17.27 17.78
C LYS A 62 -5.88 -17.37 16.45
N ALA A 63 -6.13 -16.48 15.51
CA ALA A 63 -5.43 -16.45 14.22
C ALA A 63 -3.96 -15.99 14.35
N GLY A 64 -3.66 -15.09 15.30
CA GLY A 64 -2.34 -14.46 15.45
C GLY A 64 -1.97 -13.49 14.33
N VAL A 65 -2.93 -13.20 13.44
CA VAL A 65 -2.73 -12.42 12.22
C VAL A 65 -3.91 -11.48 11.99
N ILE A 66 -3.61 -10.28 11.49
CA ILE A 66 -4.57 -9.35 10.87
C ILE A 66 -4.22 -9.28 9.38
N LYS A 67 -5.15 -9.66 8.51
CA LYS A 67 -4.99 -9.55 7.06
C LYS A 67 -5.28 -8.12 6.62
N VAL A 68 -4.41 -7.56 5.79
CA VAL A 68 -4.47 -6.17 5.31
C VAL A 68 -4.67 -6.14 3.80
N GLY A 69 -5.73 -5.50 3.32
CA GLY A 69 -5.86 -5.08 1.93
C GLY A 69 -5.13 -3.75 1.71
N SER A 70 -4.32 -3.65 0.68
CA SER A 70 -3.53 -2.45 0.38
C SER A 70 -3.20 -2.39 -1.11
N ASP A 71 -3.10 -1.19 -1.68
CA ASP A 71 -2.50 -0.98 -3.00
C ASP A 71 -1.00 -0.71 -2.82
N MET A 72 -0.20 -1.75 -3.04
CA MET A 72 1.23 -1.73 -2.76
C MET A 72 2.07 -1.06 -3.86
N LEU A 73 1.54 0.00 -4.49
CA LEU A 73 2.20 0.78 -5.55
C LEU A 73 2.16 2.30 -5.29
N TYR A 74 2.15 2.71 -4.01
CA TYR A 74 1.92 4.10 -3.57
C TYR A 74 3.04 4.64 -2.64
N PRO A 75 4.33 4.67 -3.08
CA PRO A 75 5.44 5.13 -2.24
C PRO A 75 5.31 6.63 -1.89
N PRO A 76 5.67 7.06 -0.67
CA PRO A 76 6.37 6.30 0.38
C PRO A 76 5.42 5.60 1.36
N MET A 77 4.11 5.65 1.12
CA MET A 77 3.11 5.19 2.06
C MET A 77 3.07 3.66 2.13
N GLU A 78 2.83 2.98 1.01
CA GLU A 78 2.82 1.52 0.91
C GLU A 78 3.31 1.07 -0.47
N PHE A 79 4.32 0.21 -0.50
CA PHE A 79 4.86 -0.34 -1.74
C PHE A 79 5.67 -1.61 -1.51
N VAL A 80 6.00 -2.32 -2.58
CA VAL A 80 6.87 -3.50 -2.50
C VAL A 80 8.31 -3.13 -2.80
N ARG A 81 9.24 -3.46 -1.89
CA ARG A 81 10.69 -3.36 -2.12
C ARG A 81 11.34 -4.70 -1.82
N ASN A 82 12.06 -5.26 -2.79
CA ASN A 82 12.72 -6.57 -2.65
C ASN A 82 11.75 -7.69 -2.20
N GLY A 83 10.52 -7.68 -2.75
CA GLY A 83 9.49 -8.66 -2.44
C GLY A 83 8.85 -8.51 -1.06
N ARG A 84 9.06 -7.39 -0.36
CA ARG A 84 8.51 -7.14 0.99
C ARG A 84 7.68 -5.86 1.03
N PRO A 85 6.55 -5.86 1.75
CA PRO A 85 5.83 -4.66 2.10
C PRO A 85 6.75 -3.64 2.78
N THR A 86 6.73 -2.41 2.29
CA THR A 86 7.63 -1.34 2.70
C THR A 86 6.86 -0.01 2.64
N GLY A 87 7.12 0.91 3.53
CA GLY A 87 6.43 2.20 3.56
C GLY A 87 5.98 2.59 4.95
N VAL A 88 5.27 3.71 5.03
CA VAL A 88 4.69 4.21 6.28
C VAL A 88 3.71 3.20 6.85
N ASP A 89 2.76 2.73 6.04
CA ASP A 89 1.70 1.80 6.47
C ASP A 89 2.25 0.45 6.95
N PRO A 90 3.15 -0.25 6.22
CA PRO A 90 3.76 -1.46 6.72
C PRO A 90 4.60 -1.28 7.99
N ASP A 91 5.34 -0.18 8.11
CA ASP A 91 6.12 0.10 9.31
C ASP A 91 5.22 0.43 10.51
N LEU A 92 4.13 1.18 10.30
CA LEU A 92 3.13 1.46 11.33
C LEU A 92 2.40 0.17 11.75
N ALA A 93 1.99 -0.65 10.80
CA ALA A 93 1.38 -1.96 11.07
C ALA A 93 2.28 -2.85 11.93
N ALA A 94 3.61 -2.84 11.67
CA ALA A 94 4.57 -3.55 12.50
C ALA A 94 4.67 -2.98 13.93
N VAL A 95 4.49 -1.67 14.11
CA VAL A 95 4.40 -1.02 15.44
C VAL A 95 3.14 -1.47 16.16
N LEU A 96 1.97 -1.39 15.50
CA LEU A 96 0.68 -1.83 16.06
C LEU A 96 0.71 -3.32 16.40
N GLY A 97 1.31 -4.14 15.53
CA GLY A 97 1.45 -5.58 15.75
C GLY A 97 2.22 -5.91 17.03
N ARG A 98 3.24 -5.12 17.39
CA ARG A 98 3.95 -5.28 18.67
C ARG A 98 3.08 -4.96 19.89
N GLN A 99 2.22 -3.93 19.79
CA GLN A 99 1.28 -3.59 20.86
C GLN A 99 0.22 -4.68 21.06
N LEU A 100 -0.25 -5.27 19.96
CA LEU A 100 -1.35 -6.23 19.92
C LEU A 100 -0.88 -7.71 20.03
N GLY A 101 0.40 -7.99 19.79
CA GLY A 101 0.93 -9.36 19.77
C GLY A 101 0.44 -10.20 18.59
N VAL A 102 0.24 -9.58 17.43
CA VAL A 102 -0.17 -10.21 16.17
C VAL A 102 0.64 -9.69 15.00
N GLU A 103 0.68 -10.44 13.91
CA GLU A 103 1.30 -10.03 12.65
C GLU A 103 0.27 -9.35 11.73
N PHE A 104 0.67 -8.33 10.98
CA PHE A 104 -0.11 -7.75 9.90
C PHE A 104 0.40 -8.30 8.57
N GLN A 105 -0.48 -8.95 7.82
CA GLN A 105 -0.15 -9.57 6.53
C GLN A 105 -0.77 -8.79 5.38
N PHE A 106 0.07 -8.08 4.62
CA PHE A 106 -0.35 -7.25 3.50
C PHE A 106 -0.60 -8.08 2.24
N GLY A 107 -1.78 -7.89 1.64
CA GLY A 107 -2.13 -8.36 0.30
C GLY A 107 -2.24 -7.19 -0.66
N ASN A 108 -1.64 -7.31 -1.87
CA ASN A 108 -1.72 -6.28 -2.90
C ASN A 108 -3.05 -6.39 -3.67
N ASN A 109 -3.80 -5.30 -3.73
CA ASN A 109 -5.10 -5.19 -4.38
C ASN A 109 -5.22 -3.82 -5.05
N ALA A 110 -6.04 -3.68 -6.10
CA ALA A 110 -6.34 -2.39 -6.69
C ALA A 110 -7.12 -1.50 -5.71
N PHE A 111 -6.75 -0.22 -5.63
CA PHE A 111 -7.26 0.72 -4.63
C PHE A 111 -8.79 0.80 -4.61
N ASP A 112 -9.42 0.94 -5.78
CA ASP A 112 -10.88 1.05 -5.94
C ASP A 112 -11.65 -0.21 -5.50
N THR A 113 -10.98 -1.36 -5.40
CA THR A 113 -11.59 -2.62 -4.96
C THR A 113 -11.46 -2.87 -3.44
N LEU A 114 -10.65 -2.06 -2.74
CA LEU A 114 -10.29 -2.33 -1.34
C LEU A 114 -11.50 -2.40 -0.40
N LEU A 115 -12.41 -1.42 -0.44
CA LEU A 115 -13.58 -1.44 0.44
C LEU A 115 -14.59 -2.55 0.08
N THR A 116 -14.70 -2.90 -1.20
CA THR A 116 -15.50 -4.04 -1.63
C THR A 116 -14.92 -5.36 -1.10
N GLY A 117 -13.60 -5.53 -1.18
CA GLY A 117 -12.91 -6.69 -0.62
C GLY A 117 -13.01 -6.77 0.90
N LEU A 118 -12.98 -5.64 1.61
CA LEU A 118 -13.20 -5.57 3.05
C LEU A 118 -14.62 -6.02 3.41
N ARG A 119 -15.64 -5.53 2.70
CA ARG A 119 -17.04 -5.97 2.86
C ARG A 119 -17.22 -7.47 2.56
N ALA A 120 -16.48 -7.99 1.61
CA ALA A 120 -16.45 -9.43 1.29
C ALA A 120 -15.60 -10.26 2.28
N LYS A 121 -14.94 -9.63 3.27
CA LYS A 121 -14.08 -10.27 4.28
C LYS A 121 -12.89 -11.02 3.69
N HIS A 122 -12.35 -10.53 2.58
CA HIS A 122 -11.11 -11.06 2.01
C HIS A 122 -9.92 -10.75 2.92
N TYR A 123 -10.01 -9.63 3.64
CA TYR A 123 -9.06 -9.18 4.66
C TYR A 123 -9.83 -8.54 5.83
N ASP A 124 -9.15 -8.30 6.93
CA ASP A 124 -9.75 -7.82 8.18
C ASP A 124 -9.78 -6.29 8.25
N VAL A 125 -8.80 -5.63 7.61
CA VAL A 125 -8.62 -4.18 7.56
C VAL A 125 -8.09 -3.74 6.20
N VAL A 126 -8.23 -2.43 5.90
CA VAL A 126 -7.50 -1.77 4.82
C VAL A 126 -6.53 -0.76 5.43
N MET A 127 -5.26 -0.81 5.00
CA MET A 127 -4.25 0.22 5.20
C MET A 127 -3.65 0.54 3.84
N SER A 128 -3.99 1.69 3.28
CA SER A 128 -3.62 2.11 1.93
C SER A 128 -3.81 3.61 1.75
N SER A 129 -3.34 4.40 2.72
CA SER A 129 -3.49 5.87 2.72
C SER A 129 -4.94 6.32 2.45
N MET A 130 -5.89 5.48 2.89
CA MET A 130 -7.29 5.68 2.55
C MET A 130 -7.88 6.84 3.34
N THR A 131 -8.30 7.88 2.62
CA THR A 131 -8.97 9.04 3.22
C THR A 131 -10.28 8.61 3.87
N ASP A 132 -10.46 8.97 5.12
CA ASP A 132 -11.73 8.88 5.83
C ASP A 132 -12.68 9.95 5.28
N THR A 133 -13.78 9.51 4.65
CA THR A 133 -14.84 10.39 4.11
C THR A 133 -16.21 9.90 4.57
N LYS A 134 -17.19 10.82 4.63
CA LYS A 134 -18.57 10.48 5.01
C LYS A 134 -19.17 9.38 4.13
N ASP A 135 -18.95 9.46 2.82
CA ASP A 135 -19.50 8.45 1.90
C ASP A 135 -18.94 7.06 2.21
N ARG A 136 -17.64 6.95 2.49
CA ARG A 136 -17.02 5.68 2.91
C ARG A 136 -17.54 5.22 4.27
N GLN A 137 -17.62 6.13 5.26
CA GLN A 137 -18.19 5.81 6.58
C GLN A 137 -19.62 5.29 6.47
N GLU A 138 -20.43 5.90 5.63
CA GLU A 138 -21.83 5.53 5.45
C GLU A 138 -22.01 4.42 4.41
N GLY A 139 -20.98 4.05 3.64
CA GLY A 139 -21.04 3.05 2.60
C GLY A 139 -21.88 3.52 1.41
N LEU A 140 -21.68 4.76 1.00
CA LEU A 140 -22.33 5.38 -0.15
C LEU A 140 -21.38 5.42 -1.35
N ASP A 141 -21.97 5.48 -2.53
CA ASP A 141 -21.25 5.86 -3.76
C ASP A 141 -21.11 7.39 -3.79
N PRO A 142 -19.88 7.93 -3.92
CA PRO A 142 -19.65 9.38 -3.82
C PRO A 142 -20.27 10.19 -4.97
N SER A 143 -20.56 9.55 -6.10
CA SER A 143 -21.14 10.22 -7.27
C SER A 143 -22.67 10.23 -7.29
N THR A 144 -23.29 9.18 -6.74
CA THR A 144 -24.75 9.00 -6.76
C THR A 144 -25.41 9.19 -5.39
N GLY A 145 -24.65 9.06 -4.29
CA GLY A 145 -25.15 9.03 -2.93
C GLY A 145 -25.93 7.75 -2.59
N GLU A 146 -25.94 6.75 -3.47
CA GLU A 146 -26.64 5.50 -3.25
C GLU A 146 -25.87 4.59 -2.28
N LYS A 147 -26.63 3.81 -1.49
CA LYS A 147 -26.04 2.82 -0.57
C LYS A 147 -25.44 1.65 -1.36
N ILE A 148 -24.12 1.47 -1.25
CA ILE A 148 -23.38 0.41 -1.94
C ILE A 148 -22.91 -0.72 -1.00
N GLY A 149 -23.13 -0.59 0.30
CA GLY A 149 -22.76 -1.64 1.22
C GLY A 149 -22.75 -1.23 2.69
N GLU A 150 -22.18 -2.09 3.53
CA GLU A 150 -21.93 -1.77 4.94
C GLU A 150 -20.99 -0.58 5.06
N GLY A 151 -21.24 0.28 6.06
CA GLY A 151 -20.36 1.40 6.41
C GLY A 151 -19.00 0.93 6.91
N ILE A 152 -18.05 1.82 6.86
CA ILE A 152 -16.67 1.58 7.26
C ILE A 152 -16.31 2.53 8.40
N ASP A 153 -15.77 2.00 9.49
CA ASP A 153 -15.11 2.83 10.52
C ASP A 153 -13.64 3.01 10.18
N PHE A 154 -13.12 4.18 10.43
CA PHE A 154 -11.73 4.55 10.22
C PHE A 154 -11.06 4.86 11.57
N VAL A 155 -9.90 4.26 11.81
CA VAL A 155 -9.01 4.66 12.90
C VAL A 155 -7.95 5.57 12.29
N ASP A 156 -8.10 6.86 12.49
CA ASP A 156 -7.31 7.88 11.82
C ASP A 156 -5.88 7.93 12.35
N TYR A 157 -4.91 7.79 11.45
CA TYR A 157 -3.49 7.67 11.81
C TYR A 157 -2.58 8.70 11.13
N PHE A 158 -3.08 9.46 10.15
CA PHE A 158 -2.29 10.42 9.39
C PHE A 158 -3.21 11.49 8.79
N LYS A 159 -2.67 12.63 8.37
CA LYS A 159 -3.43 13.68 7.69
C LYS A 159 -2.64 14.23 6.51
N ALA A 160 -3.26 14.24 5.34
CA ALA A 160 -2.69 14.89 4.15
C ALA A 160 -3.79 15.44 3.23
N GLY A 161 -3.39 16.31 2.33
CA GLY A 161 -4.23 16.82 1.25
C GLY A 161 -3.83 16.26 -0.10
N THR A 162 -4.67 16.52 -1.09
CA THR A 162 -4.39 16.26 -2.51
C THR A 162 -3.46 17.33 -3.07
N SER A 163 -2.58 16.96 -4.00
CA SER A 163 -1.65 17.87 -4.68
C SER A 163 -1.64 17.65 -6.18
N VAL A 164 -1.32 18.71 -6.91
CA VAL A 164 -1.15 18.68 -8.36
C VAL A 164 0.34 18.54 -8.67
N MET A 165 0.71 17.48 -9.38
CA MET A 165 2.05 17.23 -9.90
C MET A 165 2.10 17.52 -11.40
N VAL A 166 3.13 18.23 -11.83
CA VAL A 166 3.37 18.55 -13.24
C VAL A 166 4.79 18.14 -13.64
N LYS A 167 5.05 18.10 -14.94
CA LYS A 167 6.42 17.92 -15.43
C LYS A 167 7.30 19.09 -14.98
N LYS A 168 8.56 18.80 -14.74
CA LYS A 168 9.56 19.82 -14.37
C LYS A 168 9.58 20.96 -15.37
N GLY A 169 9.54 22.19 -14.85
CA GLY A 169 9.44 23.42 -15.63
C GLY A 169 8.03 23.79 -16.05
N ASN A 170 7.01 23.03 -15.61
CA ASN A 170 5.59 23.32 -15.75
C ASN A 170 5.19 23.81 -17.17
N PRO A 171 5.39 23.01 -18.24
CA PRO A 171 5.20 23.45 -19.62
C PRO A 171 3.77 23.88 -19.92
N GLU A 172 2.78 23.36 -19.17
CA GLU A 172 1.36 23.68 -19.33
C GLU A 172 0.89 24.89 -18.52
N GLY A 173 1.78 25.48 -17.71
CA GLY A 173 1.51 26.69 -16.93
C GLY A 173 0.47 26.53 -15.81
N VAL A 174 0.25 25.31 -15.32
CA VAL A 174 -0.71 25.00 -14.25
C VAL A 174 -0.24 25.59 -12.94
N LYS A 175 -1.09 26.36 -12.23
CA LYS A 175 -0.79 26.96 -10.93
C LYS A 175 -1.83 26.62 -9.89
N THR A 176 -3.07 26.42 -10.32
CA THR A 176 -4.23 26.15 -9.46
C THR A 176 -5.06 25.00 -10.09
N PRO A 177 -5.96 24.36 -9.34
CA PRO A 177 -6.89 23.38 -9.90
C PRO A 177 -7.74 23.91 -11.06
N ALA A 178 -8.07 25.20 -11.07
CA ALA A 178 -8.82 25.82 -12.15
C ALA A 178 -8.06 25.82 -13.49
N ASP A 179 -6.73 25.83 -13.47
CA ASP A 179 -5.91 25.78 -14.68
C ASP A 179 -5.90 24.38 -15.33
N LEU A 180 -6.48 23.37 -14.67
CA LEU A 180 -6.68 22.02 -15.21
C LEU A 180 -7.87 21.95 -16.18
N CYS A 181 -8.77 22.93 -16.17
CA CYS A 181 -9.90 23.00 -17.08
C CYS A 181 -9.43 22.95 -18.54
N GLY A 182 -10.08 22.11 -19.35
CA GLY A 182 -9.73 21.85 -20.77
C GLY A 182 -8.43 21.04 -20.95
N LYS A 183 -7.78 20.60 -19.90
CA LYS A 183 -6.53 19.82 -19.98
C LYS A 183 -6.76 18.34 -19.69
N LYS A 184 -5.84 17.50 -20.19
CA LYS A 184 -5.76 16.09 -19.83
C LYS A 184 -5.07 15.93 -18.49
N VAL A 185 -5.70 15.23 -17.55
CA VAL A 185 -5.20 15.03 -16.20
C VAL A 185 -5.28 13.55 -15.85
N ALA A 186 -4.17 12.99 -15.37
CA ALA A 186 -4.11 11.62 -14.89
C ALA A 186 -4.50 11.55 -13.41
N VAL A 187 -5.18 10.47 -13.02
CA VAL A 187 -5.59 10.23 -11.63
C VAL A 187 -5.81 8.73 -11.38
N GLN A 188 -5.70 8.30 -10.13
CA GLN A 188 -6.02 6.92 -9.76
C GLN A 188 -7.52 6.73 -9.52
N SER A 189 -8.04 5.58 -9.98
CA SER A 189 -9.44 5.16 -9.79
C SER A 189 -9.83 5.08 -8.30
N GLY A 190 -11.04 5.57 -7.99
CA GLY A 190 -11.62 5.49 -6.63
C GLY A 190 -10.95 6.37 -5.58
N SER A 191 -10.03 7.26 -5.98
CA SER A 191 -9.35 8.20 -5.07
C SER A 191 -10.18 9.47 -4.84
N THR A 192 -9.97 10.14 -3.70
CA THR A 192 -10.55 11.48 -3.44
C THR A 192 -9.98 12.55 -4.37
N ALA A 193 -8.82 12.30 -4.98
CA ALA A 193 -8.27 13.15 -6.03
C ALA A 193 -9.14 13.10 -7.29
N TYR A 194 -9.68 11.93 -7.64
CA TYR A 194 -10.65 11.79 -8.73
C TYR A 194 -11.94 12.57 -8.44
N ASP A 195 -12.49 12.43 -7.24
CA ASP A 195 -13.70 13.15 -6.82
C ASP A 195 -13.48 14.67 -6.86
N LEU A 196 -12.29 15.15 -6.46
CA LEU A 196 -11.91 16.56 -6.53
C LEU A 196 -11.89 17.08 -7.97
N LEU A 197 -11.35 16.30 -8.92
CA LEU A 197 -11.32 16.67 -10.33
C LEU A 197 -12.72 16.71 -10.93
N GLN A 198 -13.59 15.75 -10.58
CA GLN A 198 -14.99 15.74 -11.02
C GLN A 198 -15.80 16.92 -10.49
N ALA A 199 -15.52 17.32 -9.25
CA ALA A 199 -16.20 18.45 -8.61
C ALA A 199 -15.74 19.82 -9.12
N GLN A 200 -14.64 19.89 -9.89
CA GLN A 200 -14.10 21.15 -10.42
C GLN A 200 -15.08 21.74 -11.45
N LYS A 201 -15.48 23.00 -11.21
CA LYS A 201 -16.35 23.73 -12.14
C LYS A 201 -15.52 24.36 -13.25
N CYS A 202 -15.76 23.96 -14.46
CA CYS A 202 -15.05 24.38 -15.66
C CYS A 202 -16.01 24.76 -16.79
N ASP A 203 -15.67 25.81 -17.54
CA ASP A 203 -16.36 26.08 -18.82
C ASP A 203 -16.03 24.99 -19.86
N GLU A 204 -14.76 24.58 -19.93
CA GLU A 204 -14.31 23.41 -20.68
C GLU A 204 -13.92 22.31 -19.69
N PRO A 205 -14.58 21.14 -19.68
CA PRO A 205 -14.33 20.07 -18.72
C PRO A 205 -12.88 19.58 -18.74
N ILE A 206 -12.42 19.09 -17.60
CA ILE A 206 -11.14 18.37 -17.49
C ILE A 206 -11.28 17.03 -18.23
N ASP A 207 -10.35 16.71 -19.12
CA ASP A 207 -10.23 15.38 -19.74
C ASP A 207 -9.50 14.44 -18.76
N ILE A 208 -10.25 13.73 -17.91
CA ILE A 208 -9.72 12.90 -16.81
C ILE A 208 -9.34 11.53 -17.37
N GLU A 209 -8.03 11.21 -17.39
CA GLU A 209 -7.52 9.88 -17.68
C GLU A 209 -7.37 9.09 -16.36
N ILE A 210 -8.18 8.04 -16.18
CA ILE A 210 -8.25 7.23 -14.96
C ILE A 210 -7.36 6.00 -15.10
N PHE A 211 -6.61 5.68 -14.06
CA PHE A 211 -5.69 4.54 -13.99
C PHE A 211 -5.95 3.68 -12.76
N ASP A 212 -5.71 2.37 -12.87
CA ASP A 212 -5.87 1.42 -11.76
C ASP A 212 -4.85 1.70 -10.65
N THR A 213 -3.65 2.19 -11.01
CA THR A 213 -2.55 2.45 -10.07
C THR A 213 -1.93 3.83 -10.30
N HIS A 214 -1.42 4.45 -9.23
CA HIS A 214 -0.81 5.78 -9.33
C HIS A 214 0.49 5.80 -10.15
N ASP A 215 1.28 4.73 -10.15
CA ASP A 215 2.49 4.66 -10.97
C ASP A 215 2.20 4.71 -12.47
N GLN A 216 1.03 4.21 -12.92
CA GLN A 216 0.56 4.37 -14.31
C GLN A 216 0.23 5.83 -14.61
N ALA A 217 -0.50 6.53 -13.70
CA ALA A 217 -0.80 7.95 -13.82
C ALA A 217 0.50 8.79 -13.89
N GLN A 218 1.45 8.51 -13.00
CA GLN A 218 2.76 9.16 -12.98
C GLN A 218 3.55 8.90 -14.28
N ALA A 219 3.53 7.68 -14.81
CA ALA A 219 4.18 7.35 -16.08
C ALA A 219 3.55 8.13 -17.25
N ARG A 220 2.24 8.35 -17.20
CA ARG A 220 1.50 9.12 -18.20
C ARG A 220 1.93 10.58 -18.19
N LEU A 221 2.07 11.18 -16.98
CA LEU A 221 2.61 12.53 -16.82
C LEU A 221 4.06 12.61 -17.34
N LYS A 222 4.90 11.65 -16.95
CA LYS A 222 6.31 11.61 -17.38
C LYS A 222 6.46 11.59 -18.89
N SER A 223 5.61 10.86 -19.60
CA SER A 223 5.61 10.82 -21.07
C SER A 223 5.19 12.16 -21.71
N GLY A 224 4.53 13.06 -20.98
CA GLY A 224 3.98 14.31 -21.46
C GLY A 224 2.65 14.14 -22.18
N ALA A 225 1.96 13.02 -21.97
CA ALA A 225 0.65 12.75 -22.59
C ALA A 225 -0.50 13.41 -21.82
N VAL A 226 -0.26 13.81 -20.56
CA VAL A 226 -1.17 14.60 -19.71
C VAL A 226 -0.45 15.83 -19.17
N ALA A 227 -1.21 16.85 -18.81
CA ALA A 227 -0.71 18.12 -18.28
C ALA A 227 -0.32 17.98 -16.80
N ALA A 228 -1.06 17.16 -16.04
CA ALA A 228 -0.87 16.95 -14.61
C ALA A 228 -1.23 15.52 -14.20
N ASP A 229 -0.74 15.14 -13.03
CA ASP A 229 -1.16 13.98 -12.23
C ASP A 229 -1.59 14.52 -10.87
N VAL A 230 -2.74 14.08 -10.37
CA VAL A 230 -3.32 14.54 -9.11
C VAL A 230 -3.40 13.38 -8.14
N ALA A 231 -2.70 13.53 -7.02
CA ALA A 231 -2.57 12.48 -6.01
C ALA A 231 -2.32 13.08 -4.62
N ASP A 232 -2.18 12.25 -3.62
CA ASP A 232 -1.91 12.68 -2.25
C ASP A 232 -0.53 13.33 -2.10
N TYR A 233 -0.46 14.37 -1.31
CA TYR A 233 0.76 15.17 -1.14
C TYR A 233 2.00 14.36 -0.76
N PRO A 234 1.98 13.42 0.21
CA PRO A 234 3.19 12.66 0.56
C PRO A 234 3.76 11.88 -0.64
N VAL A 235 2.88 11.37 -1.50
CA VAL A 235 3.26 10.59 -2.68
C VAL A 235 3.80 11.49 -3.78
N VAL A 236 3.15 12.61 -4.04
CA VAL A 236 3.63 13.66 -4.96
C VAL A 236 5.00 14.19 -4.50
N ALA A 237 5.14 14.55 -3.22
CA ALA A 237 6.40 15.04 -2.67
C ALA A 237 7.53 14.01 -2.79
N TYR A 238 7.23 12.73 -2.58
CA TYR A 238 8.19 11.64 -2.77
C TYR A 238 8.58 11.49 -4.25
N ALA A 239 7.61 11.50 -5.16
CA ALA A 239 7.86 11.41 -6.60
C ALA A 239 8.72 12.57 -7.12
N VAL A 240 8.39 13.81 -6.73
CA VAL A 240 9.16 15.02 -7.06
C VAL A 240 10.61 14.90 -6.60
N LYS A 241 10.85 14.31 -5.42
CA LYS A 241 12.21 14.14 -4.87
C LYS A 241 12.99 13.01 -5.53
N THR A 242 12.32 11.95 -5.98
CA THR A 242 13.00 10.69 -6.35
C THR A 242 12.97 10.38 -7.85
N ALA A 243 11.89 10.73 -8.55
CA ALA A 243 11.75 10.43 -9.97
C ALA A 243 12.79 11.16 -10.81
N GLY A 244 13.52 10.38 -11.66
CA GLY A 244 14.61 10.93 -12.46
C GLY A 244 15.71 11.63 -11.66
N GLY A 245 15.90 11.24 -10.38
CA GLY A 245 16.82 11.93 -9.47
C GLY A 245 16.34 13.34 -9.11
N GLY A 246 15.03 13.57 -9.02
CA GLY A 246 14.39 14.86 -8.69
C GLY A 246 14.28 15.82 -9.88
N LYS A 247 14.34 15.29 -11.12
CA LYS A 247 14.36 16.11 -12.34
C LYS A 247 13.09 15.97 -13.20
N ASP A 248 12.22 15.00 -12.89
CA ASP A 248 11.09 14.68 -13.75
C ASP A 248 9.88 15.57 -13.47
N PHE A 249 9.63 15.89 -12.20
CA PHE A 249 8.38 16.51 -11.75
C PHE A 249 8.60 17.70 -10.81
N GLU A 250 7.54 18.48 -10.64
CA GLU A 250 7.41 19.49 -9.57
C GLU A 250 5.94 19.56 -9.10
N THR A 251 5.76 19.98 -7.86
CA THR A 251 4.44 20.25 -7.28
C THR A 251 4.04 21.70 -7.62
N VAL A 252 2.76 21.94 -7.87
CA VAL A 252 2.21 23.27 -8.07
C VAL A 252 1.03 23.52 -7.13
N GLY A 253 0.91 24.77 -6.66
CA GLY A 253 -0.11 25.15 -5.69
C GLY A 253 0.14 24.59 -4.28
N GLU A 254 -0.88 24.75 -3.42
CA GLU A 254 -0.92 24.24 -2.06
C GLU A 254 -1.65 22.89 -2.01
N GLN A 255 -1.57 22.19 -0.88
CA GLN A 255 -2.38 21.00 -0.64
C GLN A 255 -3.87 21.37 -0.58
N LEU A 256 -4.70 20.56 -1.19
CA LEU A 256 -6.14 20.72 -1.30
C LEU A 256 -6.85 19.72 -0.41
N ASN A 257 -7.96 20.11 0.23
CA ASN A 257 -8.87 19.22 0.94
C ASN A 257 -8.17 18.25 1.90
N ALA A 258 -7.25 18.75 2.74
CA ALA A 258 -6.53 17.91 3.69
C ALA A 258 -7.50 17.19 4.63
N GLY A 259 -7.48 15.86 4.60
CA GLY A 259 -8.31 14.97 5.40
C GLY A 259 -7.50 13.89 6.10
N PRO A 260 -8.11 13.17 7.07
CA PRO A 260 -7.45 12.06 7.74
C PRO A 260 -7.37 10.83 6.84
N TYR A 261 -6.26 10.09 6.96
CA TYR A 261 -6.16 8.71 6.51
C TYR A 261 -6.43 7.79 7.68
N GLY A 262 -7.26 6.79 7.47
CA GLY A 262 -7.63 5.85 8.52
C GLY A 262 -7.35 4.39 8.15
N ILE A 263 -7.12 3.58 9.18
CA ILE A 263 -7.20 2.13 9.06
C ILE A 263 -8.68 1.78 8.94
N ALA A 264 -9.10 1.32 7.77
CA ALA A 264 -10.50 1.01 7.51
C ALA A 264 -10.89 -0.37 8.06
N VAL A 265 -11.98 -0.41 8.80
CA VAL A 265 -12.55 -1.61 9.43
C VAL A 265 -14.05 -1.64 9.14
N LEU A 266 -14.66 -2.81 8.97
CA LEU A 266 -16.13 -2.89 8.88
C LEU A 266 -16.77 -2.27 10.13
N ALA A 267 -17.77 -1.41 9.97
CA ALA A 267 -18.44 -0.74 11.08
C ALA A 267 -19.03 -1.72 12.12
N SER A 268 -19.40 -2.94 11.68
CA SER A 268 -19.82 -4.02 12.57
C SER A 268 -18.68 -4.66 13.40
N ASN A 269 -17.41 -4.43 13.05
CA ASN A 269 -16.26 -5.04 13.74
C ASN A 269 -15.65 -4.08 14.79
N THR A 270 -16.49 -3.57 15.69
CA THR A 270 -16.10 -2.58 16.70
C THR A 270 -14.95 -3.05 17.60
N GLY A 271 -14.89 -4.34 17.93
CA GLY A 271 -13.82 -4.87 18.79
C GLY A 271 -12.44 -4.78 18.15
N LEU A 272 -12.32 -4.99 16.83
CA LEU A 272 -11.04 -4.81 16.12
C LEU A 272 -10.71 -3.32 15.98
N ARG A 273 -11.69 -2.48 15.63
CA ARG A 273 -11.54 -1.03 15.56
C ARG A 273 -10.99 -0.45 16.85
N ASP A 274 -11.61 -0.80 17.99
CA ASP A 274 -11.25 -0.26 19.30
C ASP A 274 -9.85 -0.74 19.74
N ALA A 275 -9.48 -1.99 19.44
CA ALA A 275 -8.15 -2.52 19.69
C ALA A 275 -7.07 -1.80 18.86
N LEU A 276 -7.35 -1.49 17.58
CA LEU A 276 -6.46 -0.71 16.70
C LEU A 276 -6.30 0.72 17.20
N GLN A 277 -7.39 1.37 17.63
CA GLN A 277 -7.34 2.70 18.21
C GLN A 277 -6.48 2.73 19.49
N ALA A 278 -6.67 1.76 20.37
CA ALA A 278 -5.86 1.64 21.60
C ALA A 278 -4.37 1.44 21.29
N ALA A 279 -4.06 0.58 20.29
CA ALA A 279 -2.69 0.31 19.87
C ALA A 279 -2.02 1.55 19.23
N LEU A 280 -2.73 2.29 18.40
CA LEU A 280 -2.22 3.52 17.79
C LEU A 280 -1.97 4.58 18.86
N ASN A 281 -2.91 4.79 19.78
CA ASN A 281 -2.74 5.72 20.91
C ASN A 281 -1.57 5.33 21.81
N ALA A 282 -1.35 4.03 22.06
CA ALA A 282 -0.19 3.56 22.81
C ALA A 282 1.12 3.88 22.06
N SER A 283 1.14 3.68 20.74
CA SER A 283 2.31 3.94 19.89
C SER A 283 2.62 5.44 19.72
N ILE A 284 1.61 6.29 19.77
CA ILE A 284 1.78 7.75 19.82
C ILE A 284 2.44 8.14 21.16
N ARG A 285 1.92 7.64 22.27
CA ARG A 285 2.44 7.95 23.62
C ARG A 285 3.87 7.45 23.86
N ASP A 286 4.24 6.27 23.34
CA ASP A 286 5.61 5.72 23.51
C ASP A 286 6.60 6.25 22.44
N GLY A 287 6.13 7.05 21.50
CA GLY A 287 6.92 7.68 20.46
C GLY A 287 7.31 6.75 19.30
N SER A 288 6.85 5.49 19.28
CA SER A 288 7.15 4.57 18.18
C SER A 288 6.45 4.94 16.88
N TYR A 289 5.26 5.53 16.95
CA TYR A 289 4.56 6.13 15.82
C TYR A 289 5.38 7.26 15.18
N GLY A 290 5.83 8.24 15.97
CA GLY A 290 6.64 9.36 15.47
C GLY A 290 7.91 8.90 14.75
N LYS A 291 8.59 7.86 15.28
CA LYS A 291 9.77 7.27 14.63
C LYS A 291 9.49 6.68 13.26
N VAL A 292 8.28 6.15 13.01
CA VAL A 292 7.88 5.69 11.68
C VAL A 292 7.78 6.87 10.73
N LEU A 293 7.11 7.94 11.14
CA LEU A 293 6.92 9.13 10.29
C LEU A 293 8.27 9.83 10.00
N ASP A 294 9.15 9.93 10.98
CA ASP A 294 10.49 10.49 10.83
C ASP A 294 11.34 9.68 9.83
N LYS A 295 11.29 8.36 9.92
CA LYS A 295 11.98 7.45 8.98
C LYS A 295 11.62 7.75 7.52
N TRP A 296 10.37 8.09 7.27
CA TRP A 296 9.84 8.34 5.93
C TRP A 296 9.81 9.83 5.57
N ASN A 297 10.19 10.70 6.51
CA ASN A 297 10.19 12.16 6.36
C ASN A 297 8.79 12.70 5.99
N VAL A 298 7.77 12.21 6.69
CA VAL A 298 6.36 12.60 6.51
C VAL A 298 5.73 13.09 7.83
N GLY A 299 6.54 13.57 8.77
CA GLY A 299 6.09 14.00 10.09
C GLY A 299 5.06 15.14 10.09
N GLU A 300 4.94 15.90 9.01
CA GLU A 300 3.94 16.96 8.86
C GLU A 300 2.48 16.44 8.89
N GLY A 301 2.27 15.17 8.51
CA GLY A 301 0.96 14.52 8.57
C GLY A 301 0.65 13.84 9.90
N ALA A 302 1.48 14.02 10.93
CA ALA A 302 1.31 13.39 12.24
C ALA A 302 -0.01 13.80 12.92
N VAL A 303 -0.66 12.81 13.54
CA VAL A 303 -1.80 13.03 14.45
C VAL A 303 -1.34 12.96 15.91
N THR A 304 -2.04 13.65 16.80
CA THR A 304 -1.73 13.68 18.24
C THR A 304 -2.42 12.58 19.01
N ASP A 305 -3.51 12.05 18.47
CA ASP A 305 -4.33 10.98 19.00
C ASP A 305 -5.07 10.27 17.87
N ALA A 306 -5.38 9.00 18.10
CA ALA A 306 -6.19 8.21 17.18
C ALA A 306 -7.67 8.54 17.41
N VAL A 307 -8.30 9.16 16.41
CA VAL A 307 -9.74 9.44 16.41
C VAL A 307 -10.44 8.42 15.50
N ILE A 308 -11.70 8.13 15.79
CA ILE A 308 -12.54 7.30 14.93
C ILE A 308 -13.44 8.21 14.11
N ASN A 309 -13.44 8.04 12.78
CA ASN A 309 -14.37 8.71 11.86
C ASN A 309 -14.31 10.25 11.96
N SER A 310 -13.11 10.84 11.99
CA SER A 310 -12.98 12.30 12.03
C SER A 310 -13.09 12.97 10.65
N GLY A 311 -13.16 12.19 9.59
CA GLY A 311 -13.33 12.68 8.22
C GLY A 311 -14.73 13.27 7.96
N THR A 312 -14.79 14.16 6.98
CA THR A 312 -16.01 14.93 6.62
C THR A 312 -16.52 14.57 5.24
#